data_1314c56a454f75f81ba38de3c059c042
#
_entry.id   1314c56a454f75f81ba38de3c059c042
#
_cell.length_a   1.000
_cell.length_b   1.000
_cell.length_c   1.000
_cell.angle_alpha   90.00
_cell.angle_beta   90.00
_cell.angle_gamma   90.00
#
_symmetry.space_group_name_H-M   'P 1'
#
loop_
_entity.id
_entity.type
_entity.pdbx_description
1 polymer ?
#
loop_
_entity_poly.entity_id
_entity_poly.type
_entity_poly.pdbx_seq_one_letter_code
_entity_poly.pdbx_strand_id
1 'polypeptide(L)'
;MVRSQLLQKMCDLHPNIFRKDMEKIFEIIFLEFTKAFCRDENIEIRGFGTYKIVKRKARIGRNPKNSEQVQIPEKRGIRWKMSKTFFNRLNKNFIENKISDTY
;
A
#
# COMPACT_ATOMS: atom_id res chain seq x y z
N MET A 1 5.77 2.82 11.50
CA MET A 1 4.44 2.46 12.02
C MET A 1 4.07 1.07 11.53
N VAL A 2 3.65 0.21 12.42
CA VAL A 2 3.17 -1.13 12.06
C VAL A 2 1.65 -1.18 12.13
N ARG A 3 1.06 -2.26 11.60
CA ARG A 3 -0.40 -2.42 11.53
C ARG A 3 -1.09 -2.25 12.89
N SER A 4 -0.53 -2.83 13.94
CA SER A 4 -1.11 -2.73 15.29
C SER A 4 -1.17 -1.30 15.81
N GLN A 5 -0.18 -0.49 15.48
CA GLN A 5 -0.16 0.92 15.85
C GLN A 5 -1.23 1.72 15.12
N LEU A 6 -1.41 1.45 13.83
CA LEU A 6 -2.47 2.09 13.05
C LEU A 6 -3.84 1.67 13.56
N LEU A 7 -4.03 0.39 13.84
CA LEU A 7 -5.26 -0.12 14.42
C LEU A 7 -5.59 0.56 15.75
N GLN A 8 -4.60 0.72 16.63
CA GLN A 8 -4.78 1.40 17.91
C GLN A 8 -5.22 2.86 17.72
N LYS A 9 -4.60 3.57 16.78
CA LYS A 9 -4.99 4.95 16.47
C LYS A 9 -6.44 5.04 15.99
N MET A 10 -6.85 4.11 15.14
CA MET A 10 -8.23 4.06 14.66
C MET A 10 -9.21 3.76 15.78
N CYS A 11 -8.86 2.87 16.69
CA CYS A 11 -9.68 2.59 17.89
C CYS A 11 -9.80 3.83 18.79
N ASP A 12 -8.72 4.57 18.97
CA ASP A 12 -8.72 5.79 19.79
C ASP A 12 -9.59 6.89 19.18
N LEU A 13 -9.58 7.00 17.85
CA LEU A 13 -10.39 7.99 17.13
C LEU A 13 -11.87 7.62 17.08
N HIS A 14 -12.19 6.35 17.22
CA HIS A 14 -13.56 5.83 17.15
C HIS A 14 -13.89 4.96 18.36
N PRO A 15 -14.02 5.58 19.56
CA PRO A 15 -14.22 4.82 20.79
C PRO A 15 -15.56 4.06 20.84
N ASN A 16 -16.50 4.40 19.95
CA ASN A 16 -17.79 3.71 19.84
C ASN A 16 -17.71 2.36 19.14
N ILE A 17 -16.59 2.07 18.46
CA ILE A 17 -16.38 0.84 17.74
C ILE A 17 -15.49 -0.07 18.59
N PHE A 18 -15.96 -1.29 18.86
CA PHE A 18 -15.16 -2.27 19.57
C PHE A 18 -13.89 -2.59 18.80
N ARG A 19 -12.79 -2.82 19.51
CA ARG A 19 -11.51 -3.20 18.91
C ARG A 19 -11.65 -4.41 17.98
N LYS A 20 -12.43 -5.40 18.39
CA LYS A 20 -12.71 -6.60 17.59
C LYS A 20 -13.32 -6.25 16.22
N ASP A 21 -14.25 -5.31 16.21
CA ASP A 21 -14.91 -4.88 14.97
C ASP A 21 -13.95 -4.05 14.11
N MET A 22 -13.12 -3.22 14.72
CA MET A 22 -12.11 -2.47 13.98
C MET A 22 -11.07 -3.38 13.33
N GLU A 23 -10.68 -4.46 14.00
CA GLU A 23 -9.78 -5.48 13.42
C GLU A 23 -10.41 -6.13 12.19
N LYS A 24 -11.71 -6.44 12.23
CA LYS A 24 -12.42 -6.99 11.09
C LYS A 24 -12.48 -6.01 9.92
N ILE A 25 -12.70 -4.74 10.21
CA ILE A 25 -12.71 -3.69 9.17
C ILE A 25 -11.34 -3.65 8.46
N PHE A 26 -10.25 -3.67 9.22
CA PHE A 26 -8.90 -3.69 8.65
C PHE A 26 -8.67 -4.94 7.79
N GLU A 27 -9.06 -6.11 8.28
CA GLU A 27 -8.93 -7.36 7.53
C GLU A 27 -9.70 -7.31 6.22
N ILE A 28 -10.92 -6.78 6.23
CA ILE A 28 -11.74 -6.66 5.03
C ILE A 28 -11.10 -5.73 4.00
N ILE A 29 -10.57 -4.59 4.44
CA ILE A 29 -9.93 -3.64 3.54
C ILE A 29 -8.74 -4.30 2.82
N PHE A 30 -7.83 -4.92 3.56
CA PHE A 30 -6.65 -5.55 2.97
C PHE A 30 -7.01 -6.78 2.14
N LEU A 31 -8.03 -7.52 2.54
CA LEU A 31 -8.52 -8.67 1.77
C LEU A 31 -9.09 -8.21 0.43
N GLU A 32 -9.88 -7.16 0.40
CA GLU A 32 -10.42 -6.61 -0.84
C GLU A 32 -9.32 -6.08 -1.76
N PHE A 33 -8.29 -5.47 -1.21
CA PHE A 33 -7.11 -5.06 -1.98
C PHE A 33 -6.43 -6.28 -2.60
N THR A 34 -6.22 -7.32 -1.82
CA THR A 34 -5.59 -8.56 -2.30
C THR A 34 -6.40 -9.19 -3.42
N LYS A 35 -7.71 -9.29 -3.26
CA LYS A 35 -8.61 -9.82 -4.29
C LYS A 35 -8.54 -9.02 -5.59
N ALA A 36 -8.54 -7.69 -5.47
CA ALA A 36 -8.43 -6.81 -6.64
C ALA A 36 -7.11 -7.02 -7.37
N PHE A 37 -6.01 -7.07 -6.65
CA PHE A 37 -4.69 -7.31 -7.25
C PHE A 37 -4.60 -8.69 -7.90
N CYS A 38 -5.21 -9.70 -7.31
CA CYS A 38 -5.26 -11.04 -7.91
C CYS A 38 -6.04 -11.07 -9.23
N ARG A 39 -6.99 -10.15 -9.41
CA ARG A 39 -7.73 -9.98 -10.67
C ARG A 39 -7.05 -9.02 -11.64
N ASP A 40 -5.83 -8.62 -11.37
CA ASP A 40 -5.08 -7.62 -12.16
C ASP A 40 -5.75 -6.23 -12.20
N GLU A 41 -6.54 -5.92 -11.19
CA GLU A 41 -7.13 -4.59 -11.05
C GLU A 41 -6.17 -3.62 -10.38
N ASN A 42 -6.14 -2.39 -10.87
CA ASN A 42 -5.41 -1.32 -10.21
C ASN A 42 -6.28 -0.71 -9.10
N ILE A 43 -5.66 -0.17 -8.08
CA ILE A 43 -6.37 0.52 -6.99
C ILE A 43 -5.88 1.95 -6.92
N GLU A 44 -6.83 2.88 -7.05
CA GLU A 44 -6.57 4.31 -6.89
C GLU A 44 -7.20 4.79 -5.59
N ILE A 45 -6.38 5.39 -4.73
CA ILE A 45 -6.85 6.06 -3.52
C ILE A 45 -6.62 7.55 -3.73
N ARG A 46 -7.71 8.27 -4.03
CA ARG A 46 -7.65 9.69 -4.33
C ARG A 46 -6.99 10.47 -3.20
N GLY A 47 -6.05 11.33 -3.56
CA GLY A 47 -5.30 12.13 -2.60
C GLY A 47 -4.16 11.41 -1.92
N PHE A 48 -3.99 10.11 -2.18
CA PHE A 48 -2.92 9.29 -1.61
C PHE A 48 -1.99 8.75 -2.69
N GLY A 49 -2.51 7.86 -3.52
CA GLY A 49 -1.70 7.28 -4.59
C GLY A 49 -2.43 6.19 -5.35
N THR A 50 -1.74 5.64 -6.33
CA THR A 50 -2.28 4.58 -7.18
C THR A 50 -1.37 3.37 -7.12
N TYR A 51 -1.97 2.21 -6.92
CA TYR A 51 -1.31 0.91 -6.97
C TYR A 51 -1.61 0.26 -8.31
N LYS A 52 -0.59 0.05 -9.12
CA LYS A 52 -0.73 -0.58 -10.44
C LYS A 52 -0.08 -1.94 -10.44
N ILE A 53 -0.78 -2.91 -11.01
CA ILE A 53 -0.20 -4.22 -11.26
C ILE A 53 0.73 -4.11 -12.46
N VAL A 54 1.96 -4.60 -12.30
CA VAL A 54 2.94 -4.72 -13.37
C VAL A 54 3.31 -6.17 -13.54
N LYS A 55 3.34 -6.61 -14.79
CA LYS A 55 3.77 -7.95 -15.16
C LYS A 55 5.20 -7.88 -15.68
N ARG A 56 6.07 -8.65 -15.08
CA ARG A 56 7.46 -8.80 -15.53
C ARG A 56 7.58 -10.10 -16.29
N LYS A 57 7.97 -9.99 -17.56
CA LYS A 57 8.17 -11.17 -18.41
C LYS A 57 9.27 -12.06 -17.86
N ALA A 58 9.16 -13.37 -18.12
CA ALA A 58 10.23 -14.30 -17.87
C ALA A 58 11.49 -13.86 -18.62
N ARG A 59 12.62 -13.96 -17.98
CA ARG A 59 13.91 -13.59 -18.57
C ARG A 59 15.01 -14.51 -18.09
N ILE A 60 16.12 -14.45 -18.79
CA ILE A 60 17.34 -15.14 -18.38
C ILE A 60 18.23 -14.14 -17.67
N GLY A 61 18.51 -14.39 -16.39
CA GLY A 61 19.45 -13.61 -15.61
C GLY A 61 20.75 -14.37 -15.39
N ARG A 62 21.74 -13.71 -14.80
CA ARG A 62 23.00 -14.35 -14.42
C ARG A 62 23.21 -14.24 -12.92
N ASN A 63 23.68 -15.33 -12.33
CA ASN A 63 24.08 -15.33 -10.94
C ASN A 63 25.39 -14.54 -10.79
N PRO A 64 25.44 -13.48 -9.98
CA PRO A 64 26.65 -12.67 -9.84
C PRO A 64 27.85 -13.41 -9.22
N LYS A 65 27.61 -14.53 -8.54
CA LYS A 65 28.68 -15.31 -7.90
C LYS A 65 29.45 -16.21 -8.87
N ASN A 66 28.76 -16.79 -9.86
CA ASN A 66 29.35 -17.79 -10.77
C ASN A 66 29.06 -17.56 -12.23
N SER A 67 28.41 -16.48 -12.58
CA SER A 67 28.01 -16.14 -13.95
C SER A 67 27.12 -17.16 -14.64
N GLU A 68 26.55 -18.10 -13.90
CA GLU A 68 25.59 -19.06 -14.45
C GLU A 68 24.28 -18.38 -14.86
N GLN A 69 23.72 -18.86 -15.96
CA GLN A 69 22.41 -18.40 -16.40
C GLN A 69 21.33 -18.99 -15.51
N VAL A 70 20.45 -18.11 -15.01
CA VAL A 70 19.32 -18.48 -14.19
C VAL A 70 18.05 -18.04 -14.91
N GLN A 71 17.07 -18.95 -15.01
CA GLN A 71 15.77 -18.61 -15.54
C GLN A 71 14.98 -17.87 -14.46
N ILE A 72 14.56 -16.65 -14.79
CA ILE A 72 13.70 -15.85 -13.94
C ILE A 72 12.27 -15.97 -14.47
N PRO A 73 11.34 -16.61 -13.73
CA PRO A 73 9.98 -16.79 -14.22
C PRO A 73 9.22 -15.48 -14.29
N GLU A 74 8.13 -15.49 -15.06
CA GLU A 74 7.19 -14.37 -15.08
C GLU A 74 6.65 -14.12 -13.68
N LYS A 75 6.63 -12.83 -13.28
CA LYS A 75 6.14 -12.41 -11.97
C LYS A 75 5.24 -11.21 -12.11
N ARG A 76 4.27 -11.12 -11.21
CA ARG A 76 3.47 -9.91 -11.03
C ARG A 76 4.00 -9.14 -9.83
N GLY A 77 4.06 -7.84 -9.96
CA GLY A 77 4.42 -6.95 -8.87
C GLY A 77 3.48 -5.76 -8.81
N ILE A 78 3.65 -4.93 -7.82
CA ILE A 78 2.85 -3.73 -7.64
C ILE A 78 3.78 -2.53 -7.73
N ARG A 79 3.40 -1.56 -8.56
CA ARG A 79 4.06 -0.27 -8.63
C ARG A 79 3.15 0.76 -7.98
N TRP A 80 3.64 1.45 -6.98
CA TRP A 80 2.92 2.52 -6.34
C TRP A 80 3.40 3.87 -6.84
N LYS A 81 2.44 4.74 -7.16
CA LYS A 81 2.70 6.11 -7.56
C LYS A 81 1.97 7.04 -6.60
N MET A 82 2.74 7.92 -5.96
CA MET A 82 2.19 8.93 -5.06
C MET A 82 1.34 9.93 -5.84
N SER A 83 0.21 10.35 -5.28
CA SER A 83 -0.58 11.41 -5.86
C SER A 83 0.13 12.75 -5.73
N LYS A 84 -0.17 13.68 -6.64
CA LYS A 84 0.39 15.03 -6.59
C LYS A 84 0.00 15.75 -5.30
N THR A 85 -1.22 15.56 -4.84
CA THR A 85 -1.72 16.14 -3.59
C THR A 85 -0.91 15.63 -2.40
N PHE A 86 -0.67 14.32 -2.33
CA PHE A 86 0.12 13.71 -1.28
C PHE A 86 1.58 14.19 -1.32
N PHE A 87 2.17 14.25 -2.51
CA PHE A 87 3.52 14.76 -2.71
C PHE A 87 3.65 16.18 -2.19
N ASN A 88 2.71 17.05 -2.52
CA ASN A 88 2.70 18.43 -2.03
C ASN A 88 2.58 18.50 -0.51
N ARG A 89 1.75 17.65 0.08
CA ARG A 89 1.62 17.58 1.54
C ARG A 89 2.93 17.17 2.19
N LEU A 90 3.60 16.17 1.63
CA LEU A 90 4.83 15.64 2.19
C LEU A 90 5.99 16.65 2.13
N ASN A 91 5.99 17.54 1.13
CA ASN A 91 7.10 18.46 0.88
C ASN A 91 6.85 19.90 1.36
N LYS A 92 5.75 20.16 2.04
CA LYS A 92 5.42 21.49 2.54
C LYS A 92 5.19 21.49 4.05
N ASN A 93 5.96 22.26 4.79
CA ASN A 93 5.95 22.27 6.27
C ASN A 93 4.62 22.67 6.90
N PHE A 94 3.83 23.51 6.24
CA PHE A 94 2.56 23.97 6.80
C PHE A 94 1.52 22.88 7.01
N ILE A 95 1.73 21.74 6.44
CA ILE A 95 0.73 20.67 6.37
C ILE A 95 0.61 19.91 7.69
N GLU A 96 1.65 19.86 8.49
CA GLU A 96 1.57 19.21 9.79
C GLU A 96 0.41 19.75 10.63
N ASN A 97 0.25 21.08 10.69
CA ASN A 97 -0.84 21.71 11.43
C ASN A 97 -2.21 21.39 10.84
N LYS A 98 -2.33 21.38 9.50
CA LYS A 98 -3.59 21.07 8.84
C LYS A 98 -3.98 19.61 8.95
N ILE A 99 -3.02 18.71 8.92
CA ILE A 99 -3.29 17.28 9.10
C ILE A 99 -3.76 17.00 10.51
N SER A 100 -3.22 17.67 11.50
CA SER A 100 -3.68 17.57 12.89
C SER A 100 -5.14 17.98 13.06
N ASP A 101 -5.61 18.95 12.28
CA ASP A 101 -6.97 19.46 12.33
C ASP A 101 -7.98 18.61 11.54
N THR A 102 -7.52 17.62 10.80
CA THR A 102 -8.36 16.80 9.91
C THR A 102 -9.14 15.72 10.67
N TYR A 103 -8.72 15.38 11.84
CA TYR A 103 -9.39 14.35 12.65
C TYR A 103 -10.55 14.95 13.48
#